data_5b29a5d158ae601abff6339bb67c1f0f
#
_entry.id   5b29a5d158ae601abff6339bb67c1f0f
#
_cell.length_a   1.000
_cell.length_b   1.000
_cell.length_c   1.000
_cell.angle_alpha   90.00
_cell.angle_beta   90.00
_cell.angle_gamma   90.00
#
_symmetry.space_group_name_H-M   'P 1'
#
loop_
_entity.id
_entity.type
_entity.pdbx_description
1 polymer ?
#
loop_
_entity_poly.entity_id
_entity_poly.type
_entity_poly.pdbx_seq_one_letter_code
_entity_poly.pdbx_strand_id
1 'polypeptide(L)'
;MKVLIIFRIYFFVFSFCLYSSVFSQNKDNTNNNLTQDWIFGDGPEPKWVIELLHGAYQNVKEDNSYILKVPVTGSGIKYSASVDGNAEIKQDGDYLIISPFENFNGTILVNLSLDMSFILNVQSVNDKPILSSIPDQEINEDEVFNIKLMAKDAEGDDLTYGATTDDNARIKIIDNNLTVIPLPNFYGPINISLAVSDGKTTDESSFILNVKPINDAPVIESIFSKTEIKRNQVDLMIDGLDIDGDN
;
A
#
# COMPACT_ATOMS: atom_id res chain seq x y z
N MET A 1 30.85 17.84 15.13
CA MET A 1 32.10 17.17 15.59
C MET A 1 32.55 16.29 14.43
N LYS A 2 33.61 16.68 13.74
CA LYS A 2 34.15 15.91 12.60
C LYS A 2 34.90 14.72 13.15
N VAL A 3 34.46 13.52 12.84
CA VAL A 3 35.22 12.30 13.16
C VAL A 3 36.03 11.95 11.90
N LEU A 4 37.34 12.13 12.01
CA LEU A 4 38.29 11.73 10.97
C LEU A 4 38.65 10.26 11.23
N ILE A 5 38.18 9.36 10.37
CA ILE A 5 38.54 7.96 10.43
C ILE A 5 39.60 7.71 9.34
N ILE A 6 40.83 7.47 9.77
CA ILE A 6 41.94 7.14 8.89
C ILE A 6 42.04 5.61 8.83
N PHE A 7 41.65 5.00 7.69
CA PHE A 7 41.98 3.61 7.42
C PHE A 7 43.30 3.52 6.67
N ARG A 8 44.29 2.92 7.30
CA ARG A 8 45.53 2.49 6.63
C ARG A 8 45.32 1.09 6.09
N ILE A 9 45.20 0.95 4.78
CA ILE A 9 45.24 -0.34 4.10
C ILE A 9 46.67 -0.56 3.64
N TYR A 10 47.33 -1.59 4.20
CA TYR A 10 48.65 -2.01 3.72
C TYR A 10 48.44 -2.98 2.56
N PHE A 11 48.85 -2.56 1.37
CA PHE A 11 49.05 -3.50 0.23
C PHE A 11 50.56 -3.79 0.15
N PHE A 12 50.86 -5.07 0.13
CA PHE A 12 52.19 -5.57 -0.13
C PHE A 12 52.45 -5.64 -1.63
N VAL A 13 53.58 -5.04 -2.04
CA VAL A 13 54.47 -5.36 -3.14
C VAL A 13 54.33 -4.56 -4.45
N PHE A 14 55.47 -3.94 -4.73
CA PHE A 14 56.02 -3.34 -5.93
C PHE A 14 55.55 -1.93 -6.33
N SER A 15 56.34 -1.00 -5.82
CA SER A 15 56.81 0.19 -6.52
C SER A 15 55.76 0.95 -7.35
N PHE A 16 55.04 1.84 -6.73
CA PHE A 16 54.72 3.17 -7.26
C PHE A 16 54.03 4.05 -6.19
N CYS A 17 54.47 5.29 -6.10
CA CYS A 17 53.99 6.43 -5.33
C CYS A 17 52.75 6.26 -4.46
N LEU A 18 52.96 6.45 -3.15
CA LEU A 18 51.96 6.68 -2.13
C LEU A 18 51.17 7.96 -2.41
N TYR A 19 49.90 7.83 -2.79
CA TYR A 19 48.93 8.90 -2.63
C TYR A 19 48.03 8.61 -1.42
N SER A 20 47.99 9.50 -0.46
CA SER A 20 47.07 9.46 0.66
C SER A 20 45.76 10.16 0.26
N SER A 21 44.68 9.44 0.12
CA SER A 21 43.34 10.03 -0.03
C SER A 21 42.72 10.23 1.36
N VAL A 22 42.23 11.41 1.62
CA VAL A 22 41.49 11.76 2.84
C VAL A 22 40.01 11.65 2.53
N PHE A 23 39.31 10.77 3.25
CA PHE A 23 37.86 10.66 3.16
C PHE A 23 37.18 11.60 4.15
N SER A 24 36.27 12.43 3.72
CA SER A 24 35.42 13.23 4.56
C SER A 24 33.96 12.79 4.41
N GLN A 25 33.37 12.28 5.47
CA GLN A 25 31.92 12.11 5.54
C GLN A 25 31.28 13.41 6.04
N ASN A 26 30.44 14.00 5.23
CA ASN A 26 29.61 15.12 5.64
C ASN A 26 28.24 14.58 6.00
N LYS A 27 27.89 14.60 7.28
CA LYS A 27 26.58 14.23 7.77
C LYS A 27 25.69 15.46 7.72
N ASP A 28 24.85 15.57 6.69
CA ASP A 28 23.80 16.57 6.68
C ASP A 28 22.61 16.05 7.50
N ASN A 29 22.19 16.84 8.50
CA ASN A 29 21.26 16.42 9.54
C ASN A 29 19.78 16.58 9.14
N THR A 30 19.48 16.89 7.88
CA THR A 30 18.11 17.24 7.45
C THR A 30 17.42 16.24 6.51
N ASN A 31 18.18 15.30 5.94
CA ASN A 31 17.60 14.23 5.12
C ASN A 31 18.44 12.96 5.29
N ASN A 32 17.77 11.81 5.50
CA ASN A 32 18.41 10.50 5.66
C ASN A 32 19.09 9.96 4.38
N ASN A 33 19.27 10.78 3.35
CA ASN A 33 20.02 10.43 2.16
C ASN A 33 21.50 10.69 2.40
N LEU A 34 22.27 9.63 2.58
CA LEU A 34 23.72 9.68 2.54
C LEU A 34 24.16 9.86 1.08
N THR A 35 24.35 11.11 0.65
CA THR A 35 25.11 11.38 -0.56
C THR A 35 26.58 11.18 -0.22
N GLN A 36 27.20 10.17 -0.79
CA GLN A 36 28.64 10.00 -0.77
C GLN A 36 29.27 10.90 -1.83
N ASP A 37 29.61 12.13 -1.47
CA ASP A 37 30.41 13.01 -2.34
C ASP A 37 31.89 12.63 -2.22
N TRP A 38 32.42 12.09 -3.29
CA TRP A 38 33.84 11.83 -3.42
C TRP A 38 34.52 13.09 -3.93
N ILE A 39 35.38 13.69 -3.12
CA ILE A 39 36.18 14.84 -3.54
C ILE A 39 37.54 14.32 -3.98
N PHE A 40 37.81 14.47 -5.26
CA PHE A 40 39.12 14.14 -5.84
C PHE A 40 39.95 15.42 -6.01
N GLY A 41 41.21 15.35 -5.73
CA GLY A 41 42.15 16.42 -6.05
C GLY A 41 42.49 16.48 -7.53
N ASP A 42 43.04 17.60 -8.03
CA ASP A 42 43.34 17.93 -9.41
C ASP A 42 44.37 17.01 -10.13
N GLY A 43 44.36 15.73 -9.91
CA GLY A 43 45.21 14.72 -10.53
C GLY A 43 44.49 13.87 -11.56
N PRO A 44 45.23 13.14 -12.44
CA PRO A 44 44.58 12.18 -13.35
C PRO A 44 43.85 11.13 -12.52
N GLU A 45 42.56 11.00 -12.76
CA GLU A 45 41.66 10.12 -12.04
C GLU A 45 42.11 8.67 -12.11
N PRO A 46 42.37 8.03 -10.99
CA PRO A 46 42.90 6.68 -11.04
C PRO A 46 41.77 5.67 -11.29
N LYS A 47 42.09 4.69 -12.14
CA LYS A 47 41.25 3.49 -12.38
C LYS A 47 40.66 2.83 -11.14
N TRP A 48 41.27 3.06 -9.97
CA TRP A 48 40.90 2.41 -8.73
C TRP A 48 39.58 2.95 -8.06
N VAL A 49 39.09 4.13 -8.46
CA VAL A 49 37.79 4.63 -7.94
C VAL A 49 36.67 3.71 -8.38
N ILE A 50 36.80 3.16 -9.55
CA ILE A 50 35.86 2.23 -10.13
C ILE A 50 36.05 0.82 -9.53
N GLU A 51 37.28 0.46 -9.16
CA GLU A 51 37.57 -0.80 -8.44
C GLU A 51 36.97 -0.84 -7.03
N LEU A 52 36.76 0.32 -6.38
CA LEU A 52 36.09 0.38 -5.06
C LEU A 52 34.62 -0.03 -5.06
N LEU A 53 33.95 0.04 -6.21
CA LEU A 53 32.57 -0.39 -6.35
C LEU A 53 32.44 -1.87 -6.69
N HIS A 54 33.53 -2.50 -7.13
CA HIS A 54 33.51 -3.93 -7.47
C HIS A 54 33.21 -4.78 -6.24
N GLY A 55 32.08 -5.52 -6.25
CA GLY A 55 31.65 -6.33 -5.14
C GLY A 55 31.10 -5.55 -3.92
N ALA A 56 30.98 -4.20 -4.02
CA ALA A 56 30.39 -3.39 -2.95
C ALA A 56 28.88 -3.57 -2.87
N TYR A 57 28.36 -3.45 -1.64
CA TYR A 57 26.93 -3.43 -1.39
C TYR A 57 26.49 -1.97 -1.21
N GLN A 58 25.45 -1.60 -1.96
CA GLN A 58 24.76 -0.33 -1.84
C GLN A 58 23.34 -0.57 -1.38
N ASN A 59 22.71 0.41 -0.71
CA ASN A 59 21.36 0.27 -0.21
C ASN A 59 20.49 1.40 -0.75
N VAL A 60 19.27 1.05 -1.11
CA VAL A 60 18.20 1.98 -1.46
C VAL A 60 16.90 1.45 -0.88
N LYS A 61 15.94 2.32 -0.56
CA LYS A 61 14.58 1.91 -0.25
C LYS A 61 13.85 1.60 -1.55
N GLU A 62 12.89 0.66 -1.52
CA GLU A 62 12.02 0.44 -2.67
C GLU A 62 11.31 1.74 -3.05
N ASP A 63 10.79 1.82 -4.27
CA ASP A 63 10.18 3.00 -4.88
C ASP A 63 11.08 4.24 -4.99
N ASN A 64 12.36 4.10 -4.63
CA ASN A 64 13.36 5.13 -4.82
C ASN A 64 14.44 4.70 -5.80
N SER A 65 14.91 5.66 -6.61
CA SER A 65 16.04 5.42 -7.50
C SER A 65 17.37 5.57 -6.77
N TYR A 66 18.31 4.68 -7.07
CA TYR A 66 19.70 4.82 -6.69
C TYR A 66 20.46 5.59 -7.78
N ILE A 67 21.15 6.66 -7.40
CA ILE A 67 21.89 7.52 -8.33
C ILE A 67 23.38 7.37 -8.05
N LEU A 68 24.11 6.84 -9.02
CA LEU A 68 25.55 6.71 -9.01
C LEU A 68 26.17 7.75 -9.94
N LYS A 69 27.03 8.61 -9.39
CA LYS A 69 27.90 9.45 -10.22
C LYS A 69 29.07 8.62 -10.70
N VAL A 70 29.15 8.41 -12.01
CA VAL A 70 30.29 7.76 -12.65
C VAL A 70 31.24 8.85 -13.12
N PRO A 71 32.38 9.02 -12.49
CA PRO A 71 33.33 10.05 -12.93
C PRO A 71 33.87 9.72 -14.31
N VAL A 72 33.43 10.50 -15.29
CA VAL A 72 33.93 10.41 -16.66
C VAL A 72 35.02 11.43 -16.82
N THR A 73 36.25 11.07 -16.49
CA THR A 73 37.40 11.92 -16.76
C THR A 73 38.16 11.40 -18.00
N GLY A 74 38.13 12.20 -19.04
CA GLY A 74 38.86 11.95 -20.25
C GLY A 74 37.92 11.82 -21.45
N SER A 75 38.24 12.58 -22.51
CA SER A 75 37.52 12.51 -23.78
C SER A 75 37.58 11.11 -24.36
N GLY A 76 36.50 10.36 -24.31
CA GLY A 76 36.32 9.13 -25.01
C GLY A 76 35.98 7.86 -24.22
N ILE A 77 35.90 7.90 -22.90
CA ILE A 77 35.47 6.73 -22.12
C ILE A 77 33.94 6.63 -22.22
N LYS A 78 33.47 5.64 -22.96
CA LYS A 78 32.07 5.23 -22.97
C LYS A 78 31.95 4.04 -22.02
N TYR A 79 31.05 4.13 -21.05
CA TYR A 79 30.66 2.98 -20.25
C TYR A 79 29.24 2.57 -20.62
N SER A 80 28.94 1.31 -20.48
CA SER A 80 27.59 0.79 -20.50
C SER A 80 27.30 0.14 -19.15
N ALA A 81 26.06 0.17 -18.77
CA ALA A 81 25.61 -0.48 -17.54
C ALA A 81 24.41 -1.37 -17.85
N SER A 82 24.28 -2.44 -17.11
CA SER A 82 23.12 -3.35 -17.15
C SER A 82 22.79 -3.85 -15.76
N VAL A 83 21.55 -4.26 -15.57
CA VAL A 83 21.06 -4.92 -14.38
C VAL A 83 20.62 -6.34 -14.73
N ASP A 84 20.60 -7.23 -13.74
CA ASP A 84 20.17 -8.62 -13.90
C ASP A 84 18.64 -8.80 -13.97
N GLY A 85 17.88 -7.72 -13.76
CA GLY A 85 16.41 -7.65 -13.74
C GLY A 85 15.93 -6.79 -12.57
N ASN A 86 14.62 -6.70 -12.40
CA ASN A 86 13.95 -6.02 -11.28
C ASN A 86 14.24 -4.52 -11.15
N ALA A 87 14.84 -3.90 -12.15
CA ALA A 87 15.08 -2.47 -12.23
C ALA A 87 15.21 -1.98 -13.66
N GLU A 88 14.94 -0.70 -13.87
CA GLU A 88 15.35 0.04 -15.04
C GLU A 88 16.69 0.74 -14.77
N ILE A 89 17.49 0.90 -15.81
CA ILE A 89 18.74 1.63 -15.75
C ILE A 89 18.78 2.71 -16.81
N LYS A 90 19.10 3.93 -16.41
CA LYS A 90 19.20 5.08 -17.31
C LYS A 90 20.52 5.81 -17.07
N GLN A 91 21.17 6.22 -18.14
CA GLN A 91 22.32 7.12 -18.08
C GLN A 91 21.87 8.55 -18.38
N ASP A 92 22.26 9.50 -17.50
CA ASP A 92 22.05 10.92 -17.67
C ASP A 92 23.34 11.69 -17.38
N GLY A 93 24.06 12.05 -18.45
CA GLY A 93 25.40 12.63 -18.35
C GLY A 93 26.35 11.70 -17.59
N ASP A 94 26.90 12.21 -16.51
CA ASP A 94 27.83 11.48 -15.61
C ASP A 94 27.11 10.63 -14.56
N TYR A 95 25.77 10.59 -14.60
CA TYR A 95 24.97 9.88 -13.62
C TYR A 95 24.36 8.61 -14.21
N LEU A 96 24.42 7.55 -13.44
CA LEU A 96 23.71 6.31 -13.67
C LEU A 96 22.55 6.24 -12.67
N ILE A 97 21.34 6.18 -13.19
CA ILE A 97 20.11 6.12 -12.42
C ILE A 97 19.59 4.70 -12.50
N ILE A 98 19.47 4.03 -11.38
CA ILE A 98 18.95 2.66 -11.26
C ILE A 98 17.66 2.77 -10.49
N SER A 99 16.54 2.45 -11.14
CA SER A 99 15.20 2.53 -10.59
C SER A 99 14.64 1.12 -10.42
N PRO A 100 14.61 0.57 -9.20
CA PRO A 100 13.91 -0.69 -8.92
C PRO A 100 12.46 -0.64 -9.44
N PHE A 101 11.91 -1.79 -9.84
CA PHE A 101 10.50 -1.86 -10.17
C PHE A 101 9.66 -1.61 -8.92
N GLU A 102 8.44 -1.10 -9.12
CA GLU A 102 7.50 -0.80 -8.06
C GLU A 102 7.34 -1.98 -7.09
N ASN A 103 7.40 -1.71 -5.80
CA ASN A 103 7.30 -2.70 -4.71
C ASN A 103 8.34 -3.84 -4.76
N PHE A 104 9.45 -3.64 -5.49
CA PHE A 104 10.52 -4.64 -5.49
C PHE A 104 11.44 -4.44 -4.28
N ASN A 105 11.56 -5.46 -3.46
CA ASN A 105 12.58 -5.56 -2.43
C ASN A 105 13.48 -6.78 -2.70
N GLY A 106 14.77 -6.64 -2.40
CA GLY A 106 15.75 -7.70 -2.68
C GLY A 106 17.06 -7.14 -3.20
N THR A 107 17.79 -7.96 -3.94
CA THR A 107 19.10 -7.60 -4.47
C THR A 107 19.06 -7.45 -5.99
N ILE A 108 19.75 -6.44 -6.50
CA ILE A 108 19.94 -6.19 -7.93
C ILE A 108 21.46 -6.20 -8.20
N LEU A 109 21.89 -7.05 -9.10
CA LEU A 109 23.27 -7.04 -9.57
C LEU A 109 23.41 -5.99 -10.67
N VAL A 110 24.23 -4.98 -10.42
CA VAL A 110 24.54 -3.91 -11.40
C VAL A 110 25.91 -4.18 -12.01
N ASN A 111 25.92 -4.43 -13.30
CA ASN A 111 27.14 -4.65 -14.08
C ASN A 111 27.52 -3.37 -14.85
N LEU A 112 28.76 -2.96 -14.74
CA LEU A 112 29.32 -1.86 -15.49
C LEU A 112 30.31 -2.42 -16.53
N SER A 113 30.33 -1.85 -17.76
CA SER A 113 31.39 -2.20 -18.72
C SER A 113 32.72 -1.81 -18.10
N LEU A 114 33.69 -2.68 -18.09
CA LEU A 114 35.03 -2.64 -17.48
C LEU A 114 35.21 -3.74 -16.40
N ASP A 115 34.48 -4.84 -16.53
CA ASP A 115 34.53 -6.01 -15.60
C ASP A 115 34.26 -5.64 -14.14
N MET A 116 33.33 -4.69 -13.92
CA MET A 116 32.95 -4.25 -12.60
C MET A 116 31.47 -4.51 -12.34
N SER A 117 31.18 -4.82 -11.11
CA SER A 117 29.81 -4.97 -10.65
C SER A 117 29.67 -4.57 -9.18
N PHE A 118 28.49 -4.17 -8.79
CA PHE A 118 28.11 -4.01 -7.40
C PHE A 118 26.71 -4.57 -7.16
N ILE A 119 26.38 -4.80 -5.91
CA ILE A 119 25.05 -5.26 -5.50
C ILE A 119 24.28 -4.08 -4.92
N LEU A 120 23.12 -3.79 -5.48
CA LEU A 120 22.15 -2.86 -4.93
C LEU A 120 21.14 -3.65 -4.10
N ASN A 121 21.12 -3.38 -2.81
CA ASN A 121 20.16 -3.99 -1.89
C ASN A 121 18.97 -3.04 -1.72
N VAL A 122 17.81 -3.46 -2.19
CA VAL A 122 16.56 -2.71 -2.09
C VAL A 122 15.84 -3.11 -0.82
N GLN A 123 15.62 -2.14 0.06
CA GLN A 123 14.98 -2.33 1.35
C GLN A 123 13.50 -2.11 1.22
N SER A 124 12.70 -3.03 1.76
CA SER A 124 11.25 -2.92 1.84
C SER A 124 10.82 -1.69 2.65
N VAL A 125 9.79 -1.05 2.20
CA VAL A 125 9.05 0.02 2.87
C VAL A 125 7.58 -0.40 2.85
N ASN A 126 6.88 -0.26 3.95
CA ASN A 126 5.47 -0.66 3.99
C ASN A 126 4.63 0.15 3.03
N ASP A 127 3.95 -0.54 2.15
CA ASP A 127 2.90 -0.01 1.30
C ASP A 127 1.54 -0.07 2.00
N LYS A 128 0.61 0.75 1.53
CA LYS A 128 -0.76 0.76 2.02
C LYS A 128 -1.54 -0.37 1.34
N PRO A 129 -2.34 -1.18 2.07
CA PRO A 129 -3.21 -2.15 1.44
C PRO A 129 -4.21 -1.48 0.50
N ILE A 130 -4.64 -2.17 -0.53
CA ILE A 130 -5.60 -1.69 -1.52
C ILE A 130 -6.89 -2.49 -1.39
N LEU A 131 -7.96 -1.85 -0.90
CA LEU A 131 -9.29 -2.42 -0.81
C LEU A 131 -9.99 -2.38 -2.17
N SER A 132 -10.48 -3.53 -2.62
CA SER A 132 -11.27 -3.60 -3.87
C SER A 132 -12.59 -2.85 -3.70
N SER A 133 -12.90 -1.96 -4.62
CA SER A 133 -14.16 -1.23 -4.62
C SER A 133 -15.36 -2.16 -4.79
N ILE A 134 -16.43 -1.89 -4.06
CA ILE A 134 -17.71 -2.58 -4.18
C ILE A 134 -18.68 -1.58 -4.80
N PRO A 135 -19.33 -1.90 -5.93
CA PRO A 135 -20.40 -1.07 -6.45
C PRO A 135 -21.62 -1.11 -5.53
N ASP A 136 -22.51 -0.14 -5.67
CA ASP A 136 -23.77 -0.12 -4.95
C ASP A 136 -24.54 -1.41 -5.17
N GLN A 137 -25.22 -1.88 -4.13
CA GLN A 137 -25.92 -3.16 -4.07
C GLN A 137 -27.41 -2.94 -3.80
N GLU A 138 -28.23 -3.96 -4.11
CA GLU A 138 -29.65 -3.94 -3.88
C GLU A 138 -30.10 -5.25 -3.23
N ILE A 139 -30.99 -5.15 -2.24
CA ILE A 139 -31.70 -6.30 -1.62
C ILE A 139 -33.15 -5.88 -1.39
N ASN A 140 -34.01 -6.84 -1.06
CA ASN A 140 -35.33 -6.55 -0.51
C ASN A 140 -35.22 -6.31 1.01
N GLU A 141 -36.20 -5.63 1.59
CA GLU A 141 -36.30 -5.55 3.05
C GLU A 141 -36.42 -6.95 3.65
N ASP A 142 -36.06 -7.07 4.93
CA ASP A 142 -36.00 -8.35 5.67
C ASP A 142 -34.98 -9.37 5.13
N GLU A 143 -34.25 -9.05 4.03
CA GLU A 143 -33.16 -9.87 3.55
C GLU A 143 -31.82 -9.50 4.18
N VAL A 144 -30.93 -10.49 4.30
CA VAL A 144 -29.57 -10.32 4.79
C VAL A 144 -28.60 -10.23 3.62
N PHE A 145 -27.83 -9.15 3.59
CA PHE A 145 -26.77 -8.99 2.59
C PHE A 145 -25.46 -9.59 3.09
N ASN A 146 -24.81 -10.37 2.22
CA ASN A 146 -23.50 -10.96 2.51
C ASN A 146 -22.56 -10.74 1.33
N ILE A 147 -21.34 -10.30 1.62
CA ILE A 147 -20.30 -10.13 0.62
C ILE A 147 -18.92 -10.43 1.20
N LYS A 148 -18.07 -11.03 0.38
CA LYS A 148 -16.66 -11.23 0.71
C LYS A 148 -15.85 -10.00 0.31
N LEU A 149 -15.20 -9.37 1.28
CA LEU A 149 -14.28 -8.26 1.05
C LEU A 149 -12.96 -8.78 0.49
N MET A 150 -12.40 -8.04 -0.45
CA MET A 150 -11.13 -8.37 -1.10
C MET A 150 -10.19 -7.19 -1.02
N ALA A 151 -8.96 -7.44 -0.60
CA ALA A 151 -7.88 -6.46 -0.60
C ALA A 151 -6.57 -7.12 -1.00
N LYS A 152 -5.60 -6.30 -1.38
CA LYS A 152 -4.23 -6.72 -1.69
C LYS A 152 -3.27 -5.84 -0.92
N ASP A 153 -2.19 -6.44 -0.50
CA ASP A 153 -1.06 -5.80 0.13
C ASP A 153 0.22 -6.17 -0.65
N ALA A 154 1.11 -5.22 -0.85
CA ALA A 154 2.31 -5.43 -1.66
C ALA A 154 3.31 -6.35 -0.98
N GLU A 155 3.48 -6.22 0.33
CA GLU A 155 4.36 -7.06 1.16
C GLU A 155 3.70 -8.40 1.52
N GLY A 156 2.38 -8.51 1.34
CA GLY A 156 1.59 -9.69 1.73
C GLY A 156 1.33 -9.76 3.23
N ASP A 157 1.27 -8.60 3.89
CA ASP A 157 0.97 -8.50 5.32
C ASP A 157 -0.44 -9.04 5.63
N ASP A 158 -0.66 -9.49 6.86
CA ASP A 158 -1.96 -9.95 7.34
C ASP A 158 -2.96 -8.79 7.41
N LEU A 159 -4.10 -8.92 6.71
CA LEU A 159 -5.08 -7.87 6.60
C LEU A 159 -6.23 -8.04 7.59
N THR A 160 -6.58 -6.94 8.25
CA THR A 160 -7.74 -6.83 9.15
C THR A 160 -8.80 -5.94 8.51
N TYR A 161 -10.05 -6.42 8.50
CA TYR A 161 -11.19 -5.72 7.91
C TYR A 161 -12.08 -5.11 8.97
N GLY A 162 -12.57 -3.90 8.69
CA GLY A 162 -13.55 -3.18 9.48
C GLY A 162 -14.69 -2.65 8.62
N ALA A 163 -15.87 -2.49 9.22
CA ALA A 163 -16.99 -1.81 8.57
C ALA A 163 -17.83 -1.05 9.58
N THR A 164 -18.46 0.01 9.12
CA THR A 164 -19.46 0.77 9.85
C THR A 164 -20.66 1.06 8.97
N THR A 165 -21.83 1.28 9.59
CA THR A 165 -23.06 1.65 8.90
C THR A 165 -23.80 2.72 9.72
N ASP A 166 -24.83 3.31 9.12
CA ASP A 166 -25.81 4.12 9.85
C ASP A 166 -26.69 3.26 10.77
N ASP A 167 -27.60 3.90 11.50
CA ASP A 167 -28.44 3.25 12.51
C ASP A 167 -29.52 2.31 11.93
N ASN A 168 -29.63 2.21 10.60
CA ASN A 168 -30.69 1.45 9.91
C ASN A 168 -30.33 -0.03 9.69
N ALA A 169 -29.11 -0.44 10.06
CA ALA A 169 -28.68 -1.84 9.94
C ALA A 169 -27.70 -2.24 11.06
N ARG A 170 -27.53 -3.55 11.22
CA ARG A 170 -26.47 -4.15 12.02
C ARG A 170 -25.44 -4.76 11.11
N ILE A 171 -24.16 -4.62 11.48
CA ILE A 171 -23.04 -5.16 10.73
C ILE A 171 -22.31 -6.21 11.54
N LYS A 172 -21.82 -7.24 10.85
CA LYS A 172 -20.90 -8.24 11.37
C LYS A 172 -19.84 -8.54 10.34
N ILE A 173 -18.58 -8.61 10.78
CA ILE A 173 -17.48 -9.12 9.97
C ILE A 173 -16.91 -10.35 10.68
N ILE A 174 -16.70 -11.41 9.89
CA ILE A 174 -15.96 -12.60 10.30
C ILE A 174 -14.91 -12.84 9.22
N ASP A 175 -13.64 -12.74 9.61
CA ASP A 175 -12.50 -12.73 8.69
C ASP A 175 -12.66 -11.60 7.66
N ASN A 176 -12.94 -11.92 6.42
CA ASN A 176 -13.24 -10.96 5.35
C ASN A 176 -14.68 -11.06 4.82
N ASN A 177 -15.59 -11.71 5.54
CA ASN A 177 -16.99 -11.80 5.13
C ASN A 177 -17.82 -10.75 5.89
N LEU A 178 -18.36 -9.80 5.15
CA LEU A 178 -19.28 -8.77 5.65
C LEU A 178 -20.70 -9.29 5.58
N THR A 179 -21.42 -9.19 6.69
CA THR A 179 -22.87 -9.42 6.79
C THR A 179 -23.53 -8.12 7.23
N VAL A 180 -24.50 -7.65 6.46
CA VAL A 180 -25.35 -6.49 6.78
C VAL A 180 -26.77 -6.98 6.97
N ILE A 181 -27.38 -6.62 8.11
CA ILE A 181 -28.73 -6.99 8.49
C ILE A 181 -29.51 -5.68 8.68
N PRO A 182 -30.33 -5.26 7.71
CA PRO A 182 -31.22 -4.12 7.86
C PRO A 182 -32.14 -4.29 9.08
N LEU A 183 -32.64 -3.20 9.62
CA LEU A 183 -33.71 -3.27 10.62
C LEU A 183 -34.97 -3.86 9.98
N PRO A 184 -35.80 -4.57 10.74
CA PRO A 184 -37.05 -5.11 10.21
C PRO A 184 -37.91 -4.04 9.53
N ASN A 185 -38.47 -4.36 8.37
CA ASN A 185 -39.32 -3.48 7.56
C ASN A 185 -38.65 -2.13 7.20
N PHE A 186 -37.31 -2.08 7.19
CA PHE A 186 -36.58 -0.91 6.73
C PHE A 186 -36.38 -0.98 5.22
N TYR A 187 -36.78 0.06 4.51
CA TYR A 187 -36.48 0.30 3.11
C TYR A 187 -35.79 1.66 2.90
N GLY A 188 -34.92 1.73 1.92
CA GLY A 188 -34.13 2.94 1.62
C GLY A 188 -32.64 2.65 1.53
N PRO A 189 -31.81 3.69 1.35
CA PRO A 189 -30.37 3.53 1.25
C PRO A 189 -29.74 3.36 2.64
N ILE A 190 -28.80 2.44 2.74
CA ILE A 190 -27.91 2.23 3.87
C ILE A 190 -26.49 2.51 3.42
N ASN A 191 -25.79 3.44 4.08
CA ASN A 191 -24.40 3.75 3.77
C ASN A 191 -23.48 2.80 4.53
N ILE A 192 -22.62 2.08 3.80
CA ILE A 192 -21.63 1.16 4.35
C ILE A 192 -20.25 1.75 4.11
N SER A 193 -19.53 2.02 5.19
CA SER A 193 -18.11 2.40 5.15
C SER A 193 -17.25 1.19 5.50
N LEU A 194 -16.18 0.97 4.73
CA LEU A 194 -15.27 -0.16 4.84
C LEU A 194 -13.86 0.34 5.11
N ALA A 195 -13.11 -0.43 5.85
CA ALA A 195 -11.69 -0.21 6.08
C ALA A 195 -10.92 -1.53 6.01
N VAL A 196 -9.70 -1.49 5.53
CA VAL A 196 -8.73 -2.59 5.61
C VAL A 196 -7.41 -2.06 6.14
N SER A 197 -6.77 -2.79 7.03
CA SER A 197 -5.49 -2.41 7.64
C SER A 197 -4.52 -3.58 7.64
N ASP A 198 -3.24 -3.29 7.36
CA ASP A 198 -2.07 -4.14 7.51
C ASP A 198 -1.46 -4.07 8.93
N GLY A 199 -2.08 -3.31 9.84
CA GLY A 199 -1.56 -3.03 11.18
C GLY A 199 -0.66 -1.79 11.28
N LYS A 200 -0.28 -1.16 10.15
CA LYS A 200 0.56 0.04 10.07
C LYS A 200 -0.17 1.19 9.37
N THR A 201 -0.86 0.86 8.28
CA THR A 201 -1.62 1.80 7.43
C THR A 201 -3.03 1.26 7.18
N THR A 202 -3.92 2.10 6.63
CA THR A 202 -5.33 1.75 6.41
C THR A 202 -5.80 2.30 5.07
N ASP A 203 -6.56 1.50 4.34
CA ASP A 203 -7.34 1.93 3.17
C ASP A 203 -8.82 1.89 3.45
N GLU A 204 -9.59 2.81 2.85
CA GLU A 204 -11.01 2.99 3.09
C GLU A 204 -11.79 3.05 1.78
N SER A 205 -13.00 2.54 1.81
CA SER A 205 -13.95 2.57 0.69
C SER A 205 -15.37 2.62 1.24
N SER A 206 -16.36 2.89 0.39
CA SER A 206 -17.77 2.86 0.78
C SER A 206 -18.64 2.45 -0.39
N PHE A 207 -19.84 1.95 -0.09
CA PHE A 207 -20.90 1.68 -1.06
C PHE A 207 -22.26 1.88 -0.41
N ILE A 208 -23.30 1.99 -1.23
CA ILE A 208 -24.69 2.09 -0.79
C ILE A 208 -25.40 0.74 -0.99
N LEU A 209 -26.05 0.25 0.06
CA LEU A 209 -26.97 -0.87 0.00
C LEU A 209 -28.40 -0.33 -0.07
N ASN A 210 -29.02 -0.43 -1.25
CA ASN A 210 -30.39 0.01 -1.47
C ASN A 210 -31.37 -1.12 -1.09
N VAL A 211 -32.13 -0.91 -0.04
CA VAL A 211 -33.16 -1.84 0.43
C VAL A 211 -34.49 -1.47 -0.22
N LYS A 212 -35.10 -2.41 -0.92
CA LYS A 212 -36.38 -2.23 -1.63
C LYS A 212 -37.54 -2.67 -0.77
N PRO A 213 -38.65 -1.93 -0.77
CA PRO A 213 -39.85 -2.35 -0.06
C PRO A 213 -40.47 -3.60 -0.71
N ILE A 214 -40.99 -4.47 0.12
CA ILE A 214 -41.84 -5.63 -0.26
C ILE A 214 -43.13 -5.50 0.53
N ASN A 215 -44.25 -5.69 -0.13
CA ASN A 215 -45.56 -5.65 0.51
C ASN A 215 -45.67 -6.70 1.63
N ASP A 216 -45.93 -6.26 2.83
CA ASP A 216 -46.25 -7.11 3.97
C ASP A 216 -47.74 -7.38 4.08
N ALA A 217 -48.11 -8.49 4.68
CA ALA A 217 -49.52 -8.81 4.90
C ALA A 217 -50.06 -8.06 6.14
N PRO A 218 -51.23 -7.46 6.07
CA PRO A 218 -51.82 -6.79 7.20
C PRO A 218 -52.04 -7.72 8.40
N VAL A 219 -51.75 -7.21 9.57
CA VAL A 219 -51.88 -7.95 10.84
C VAL A 219 -53.10 -7.46 11.60
N ILE A 220 -53.95 -8.38 12.08
CA ILE A 220 -55.06 -8.04 12.95
C ILE A 220 -54.50 -7.80 14.35
N GLU A 221 -54.54 -6.55 14.83
CA GLU A 221 -54.06 -6.20 16.17
C GLU A 221 -55.12 -6.52 17.25
N SER A 222 -56.38 -6.28 16.97
CA SER A 222 -57.44 -6.54 17.94
C SER A 222 -58.82 -6.77 17.31
N ILE A 223 -59.60 -7.56 17.99
CA ILE A 223 -61.01 -7.81 17.63
C ILE A 223 -61.85 -7.39 18.81
N PHE A 224 -62.66 -6.37 18.65
CA PHE A 224 -63.59 -5.91 19.65
C PHE A 224 -65.01 -6.33 19.33
N SER A 225 -65.73 -6.94 20.28
CA SER A 225 -67.15 -7.18 20.15
C SER A 225 -67.94 -6.00 20.75
N LYS A 226 -68.74 -5.33 19.97
CA LYS A 226 -69.68 -4.33 20.49
C LYS A 226 -70.91 -5.08 21.01
N THR A 227 -71.10 -5.05 22.33
CA THR A 227 -72.19 -5.81 23.03
C THR A 227 -73.54 -5.13 22.86
N GLU A 228 -74.03 -4.97 21.64
CA GLU A 228 -75.47 -4.76 21.39
C GLU A 228 -76.00 -5.89 20.52
N ILE A 229 -76.57 -6.90 21.19
CA ILE A 229 -77.31 -7.97 20.48
C ILE A 229 -78.65 -7.43 20.02
N LYS A 230 -78.73 -6.92 18.79
CA LYS A 230 -79.96 -6.62 18.10
C LYS A 230 -80.20 -7.67 17.02
N ARG A 231 -81.24 -8.48 17.14
CA ARG A 231 -81.67 -9.44 16.16
C ARG A 231 -80.70 -10.58 15.81
N ASN A 232 -80.06 -11.19 16.79
CA ASN A 232 -79.09 -12.28 16.60
C ASN A 232 -77.85 -11.91 15.76
N GLN A 233 -77.44 -10.61 15.71
CA GLN A 233 -76.23 -10.18 15.05
C GLN A 233 -75.26 -9.62 16.10
N VAL A 234 -74.02 -9.98 15.97
CA VAL A 234 -72.89 -9.42 16.75
C VAL A 234 -72.04 -8.59 15.76
N ASP A 235 -71.94 -7.31 16.03
CA ASP A 235 -71.05 -6.45 15.27
C ASP A 235 -69.63 -6.61 15.85
N LEU A 236 -68.72 -7.09 15.02
CA LEU A 236 -67.28 -7.17 15.31
C LEU A 236 -66.60 -5.98 14.68
N MET A 237 -65.87 -5.24 15.46
CA MET A 237 -64.88 -4.28 14.96
C MET A 237 -63.52 -4.99 14.95
N ILE A 238 -62.89 -5.03 13.77
CA ILE A 238 -61.58 -5.57 13.58
C ILE A 238 -60.65 -4.39 13.36
N ASP A 239 -59.63 -4.29 14.19
CA ASP A 239 -58.55 -3.32 14.03
C ASP A 239 -57.34 -4.02 13.49
N GLY A 240 -56.84 -3.57 12.37
CA GLY A 240 -55.70 -4.14 11.66
C GLY A 240 -54.68 -3.04 11.39
N LEU A 241 -53.45 -3.44 11.37
CA LEU A 241 -52.32 -2.61 10.97
C LEU A 241 -51.67 -3.23 9.71
N ASP A 242 -51.49 -2.39 8.72
CA ASP A 242 -50.64 -2.68 7.59
C ASP A 242 -49.39 -1.83 7.73
N ILE A 243 -48.21 -2.48 7.70
CA ILE A 243 -46.94 -1.81 7.98
C ILE A 243 -46.48 -0.94 6.80
N ASP A 244 -46.89 -1.30 5.57
CA ASP A 244 -46.61 -0.56 4.36
C ASP A 244 -47.60 0.63 4.18
N GLY A 245 -48.65 0.65 4.97
CA GLY A 245 -49.69 1.68 4.94
C GLY A 245 -50.68 1.49 3.79
N ASP A 246 -50.78 0.30 3.27
CA ASP A 246 -51.75 -0.10 2.23
C ASP A 246 -53.16 -0.18 2.83
N ASN A 247 -54.20 0.18 2.02
CA ASN A 247 -55.61 0.17 2.43
C ASN A 247 -56.35 -1.08 1.91
#